data_6d270f96fab6051b8ebef96f0a821f0e
#
_entry.id   6d270f96fab6051b8ebef96f0a821f0e
#
_cell.length_a   1.000
_cell.length_b   1.000
_cell.length_c   1.000
_cell.angle_alpha   90.00
_cell.angle_beta   90.00
_cell.angle_gamma   90.00
#
_symmetry.space_group_name_H-M   'P 1'
#
loop_
_entity.id
_entity.type
_entity.pdbx_description
1 polymer ?
#
loop_
_entity_poly.entity_id
_entity_poly.type
_entity_poly.pdbx_seq_one_letter_code
_entity_poly.pdbx_strand_id
1 'polypeptide(L)'
;MKLIHLLFLLCLSTGELFAQQQFTLNGYLKDKSNGETLIGGTIYVPALETGVVTNEYGFYAITLPTGTYELSYSYVGFEKKSIRIELNKNIQLDVELDAEG
;
A
#
# COMPACT_ATOMS: atom_id res chain seq x y z
N MET A 1 44.61 19.36 -12.73
CA MET A 1 43.38 19.23 -13.53
C MET A 1 42.82 17.80 -13.57
N LYS A 2 43.64 16.76 -13.67
CA LYS A 2 43.17 15.38 -13.66
C LYS A 2 42.53 14.93 -12.32
N LEU A 3 42.95 15.53 -11.20
CA LEU A 3 42.40 15.25 -9.85
C LEU A 3 40.97 15.75 -9.67
N ILE A 4 40.58 16.83 -10.32
CA ILE A 4 39.23 17.40 -10.22
C ILE A 4 38.20 16.53 -10.93
N HIS A 5 38.59 15.90 -12.05
CA HIS A 5 37.73 14.99 -12.81
C HIS A 5 37.53 13.68 -12.07
N LEU A 6 38.51 13.20 -11.34
CA LEU A 6 38.42 11.98 -10.53
C LEU A 6 37.48 12.17 -9.33
N LEU A 7 37.54 13.33 -8.67
CA LEU A 7 36.66 13.71 -7.56
C LEU A 7 35.20 13.85 -8.01
N PHE A 8 34.98 14.38 -9.20
CA PHE A 8 33.63 14.51 -9.78
C PHE A 8 33.01 13.16 -10.11
N LEU A 9 33.79 12.20 -10.60
CA LEU A 9 33.33 10.83 -10.87
C LEU A 9 32.98 10.08 -9.58
N LEU A 10 33.69 10.28 -8.50
CA LEU A 10 33.41 9.69 -7.19
C LEU A 10 32.11 10.21 -6.57
N CYS A 11 31.78 11.49 -6.75
CA CYS A 11 30.53 12.06 -6.28
C CYS A 11 29.30 11.54 -7.02
N LEU A 12 29.42 11.18 -8.30
CA LEU A 12 28.32 10.61 -9.10
C LEU A 12 27.99 9.18 -8.75
N SER A 13 28.97 8.40 -8.28
CA SER A 13 28.76 6.98 -7.90
C SER A 13 28.11 6.78 -6.55
N THR A 14 28.03 7.80 -5.69
CA THR A 14 27.42 7.71 -4.35
C THR A 14 25.91 7.93 -4.36
N GLY A 15 25.31 8.47 -5.45
CA GLY A 15 23.89 8.75 -5.54
C GLY A 15 22.99 7.54 -5.79
N GLU A 16 23.53 6.38 -6.08
CA GLU A 16 22.77 5.17 -6.44
C GLU A 16 22.52 4.21 -5.27
N LEU A 17 23.01 4.54 -4.07
CA LEU A 17 23.01 3.61 -2.93
C LEU A 17 21.75 3.66 -2.07
N PHE A 18 20.77 4.51 -2.39
CA PHE A 18 19.57 4.70 -1.56
C PHE A 18 18.30 4.29 -2.28
N ALA A 19 18.18 3.00 -2.63
CA ALA A 19 16.91 2.46 -3.06
C ALA A 19 16.03 2.21 -1.83
N GLN A 20 14.81 2.79 -1.79
CA GLN A 20 13.85 2.51 -0.74
C GLN A 20 13.39 1.06 -0.82
N GLN A 21 13.35 0.38 0.32
CA GLN A 21 12.71 -0.92 0.42
C GLN A 21 11.21 -0.75 0.23
N GLN A 22 10.63 -1.70 -0.47
CA GLN A 22 9.19 -1.78 -0.68
C GLN A 22 8.66 -3.10 -0.15
N PHE A 23 7.45 -3.07 0.38
CA PHE A 23 6.77 -4.26 0.86
C PHE A 23 5.36 -4.32 0.31
N THR A 24 4.81 -5.52 0.23
CA THR A 24 3.47 -5.75 -0.27
C THR A 24 2.52 -6.03 0.88
N LEU A 25 1.43 -5.29 0.90
CA LEU A 25 0.26 -5.55 1.72
C LEU A 25 -0.77 -6.23 0.83
N ASN A 26 -1.32 -7.37 1.27
CA ASN A 26 -2.36 -8.06 0.53
C ASN A 26 -3.43 -8.61 1.48
N GLY A 27 -4.57 -8.99 0.92
CA GLY A 27 -5.65 -9.58 1.68
C GLY A 27 -6.97 -9.59 0.92
N TYR A 28 -8.02 -9.95 1.63
CA TYR A 28 -9.38 -9.94 1.12
C TYR A 28 -10.20 -8.88 1.81
N LEU A 29 -11.07 -8.24 1.04
CA LEU A 29 -12.08 -7.32 1.56
C LEU A 29 -13.40 -8.08 1.62
N LYS A 30 -14.04 -8.07 2.79
CA LYS A 30 -15.23 -8.89 3.05
C LYS A 30 -16.35 -8.09 3.69
N ASP A 31 -17.57 -8.56 3.45
CA ASP A 31 -18.75 -8.13 4.20
C ASP A 31 -18.75 -8.83 5.56
N LYS A 32 -18.72 -8.03 6.62
CA LYS A 32 -18.69 -8.55 8.00
C LYS A 32 -19.91 -9.39 8.35
N SER A 33 -21.07 -9.10 7.76
CA SER A 33 -22.32 -9.76 8.12
C SER A 33 -22.42 -11.20 7.63
N ASN A 34 -21.78 -11.53 6.52
CA ASN A 34 -21.90 -12.86 5.91
C ASN A 34 -20.57 -13.48 5.42
N GLY A 35 -19.45 -12.73 5.53
CA GLY A 35 -18.15 -13.19 5.09
C GLY A 35 -17.93 -13.22 3.59
N GLU A 36 -18.87 -12.71 2.79
CA GLU A 36 -18.71 -12.64 1.34
C GLU A 36 -17.62 -11.63 0.96
N THR A 37 -16.84 -11.97 -0.06
CA THR A 37 -15.82 -11.07 -0.58
C THR A 37 -16.44 -9.96 -1.41
N LEU A 38 -15.85 -8.76 -1.33
CA LEU A 38 -16.34 -7.56 -1.99
C LEU A 38 -15.48 -7.27 -3.23
N ILE A 39 -16.10 -7.37 -4.41
CA ILE A 39 -15.45 -7.18 -5.71
C ILE A 39 -15.52 -5.71 -6.09
N GLY A 40 -14.38 -5.11 -6.48
CA GLY A 40 -14.32 -3.71 -6.87
C GLY A 40 -14.31 -2.72 -5.71
N GLY A 41 -13.99 -3.18 -4.52
CA GLY A 41 -13.75 -2.32 -3.37
C GLY A 41 -12.44 -1.55 -3.53
N THR A 42 -12.35 -0.39 -2.89
CA THR A 42 -11.19 0.49 -3.01
C THR A 42 -10.35 0.47 -1.73
N ILE A 43 -9.05 0.30 -1.90
CA ILE A 43 -8.06 0.49 -0.85
C ILE A 43 -7.23 1.70 -1.26
N TYR A 44 -7.30 2.78 -0.48
CA TYR A 44 -6.64 4.05 -0.81
C TYR A 44 -5.63 4.44 0.25
N VAL A 45 -4.49 4.98 -0.21
CA VAL A 45 -3.40 5.46 0.66
C VAL A 45 -3.29 6.98 0.48
N PRO A 46 -3.93 7.78 1.35
CA PRO A 46 -3.95 9.24 1.17
C PRO A 46 -2.57 9.88 1.11
N ALA A 47 -1.64 9.41 1.93
CA ALA A 47 -0.28 9.98 2.00
C ALA A 47 0.47 9.91 0.67
N LEU A 48 0.18 8.92 -0.18
CA LEU A 48 0.84 8.72 -1.46
C LEU A 48 -0.08 8.96 -2.65
N GLU A 49 -1.33 9.35 -2.38
CA GLU A 49 -2.35 9.58 -3.40
C GLU A 49 -2.45 8.41 -4.40
N THR A 50 -2.40 7.19 -3.88
CA THR A 50 -2.46 5.97 -4.67
C THR A 50 -3.43 4.98 -4.06
N GLY A 51 -3.88 4.03 -4.85
CA GLY A 51 -4.79 3.01 -4.38
C GLY A 51 -4.92 1.87 -5.37
N VAL A 52 -5.61 0.83 -4.91
CA VAL A 52 -5.95 -0.34 -5.72
C VAL A 52 -7.41 -0.70 -5.50
N VAL A 53 -7.96 -1.53 -6.38
CA VAL A 53 -9.30 -2.08 -6.22
C VAL A 53 -9.21 -3.60 -6.05
N THR A 54 -10.18 -4.18 -5.35
CA THR A 54 -10.25 -5.64 -5.22
C THR A 54 -10.67 -6.26 -6.54
N ASN A 55 -10.08 -7.42 -6.82
CA ASN A 55 -10.36 -8.19 -8.04
C ASN A 55 -11.64 -9.02 -7.90
N GLU A 56 -11.87 -9.90 -8.87
CA GLU A 56 -13.06 -10.77 -8.91
C GLU A 56 -13.17 -11.75 -7.73
N TYR A 57 -12.11 -11.94 -6.97
CA TYR A 57 -12.09 -12.76 -5.75
C TYR A 57 -12.19 -11.91 -4.46
N GLY A 58 -12.31 -10.59 -4.62
CA GLY A 58 -12.26 -9.69 -3.47
C GLY A 58 -10.85 -9.51 -2.91
N PHE A 59 -9.84 -9.91 -3.65
CA PHE A 59 -8.43 -9.85 -3.26
C PHE A 59 -7.80 -8.54 -3.72
N TYR A 60 -6.95 -7.97 -2.86
CA TYR A 60 -6.13 -6.80 -3.19
C TYR A 60 -4.67 -7.04 -2.85
N ALA A 61 -3.80 -6.35 -3.57
CA ALA A 61 -2.38 -6.29 -3.26
C ALA A 61 -1.87 -4.90 -3.61
N ILE A 62 -1.13 -4.28 -2.71
CA ILE A 62 -0.52 -2.97 -2.92
C ILE A 62 0.91 -3.00 -2.40
N THR A 63 1.85 -2.51 -3.23
CA THR A 63 3.27 -2.45 -2.89
C THR A 63 3.65 -0.99 -2.64
N LEU A 64 4.19 -0.73 -1.45
CA LEU A 64 4.50 0.62 -0.99
C LEU A 64 5.91 0.65 -0.37
N PRO A 65 6.57 1.81 -0.39
CA PRO A 65 7.81 1.99 0.38
C PRO A 65 7.59 1.72 1.86
N THR A 66 8.64 1.33 2.56
CA THR A 66 8.61 1.20 4.03
C THR A 66 8.08 2.48 4.66
N GLY A 67 7.15 2.35 5.58
CA GLY A 67 6.57 3.49 6.26
C GLY A 67 5.33 3.15 7.06
N THR A 68 4.82 4.14 7.77
CA THR A 68 3.55 4.04 8.47
C THR A 68 2.49 4.75 7.66
N TYR A 69 1.40 4.05 7.37
CA TYR A 69 0.34 4.55 6.51
C TYR A 69 -1.02 4.40 7.15
N GLU A 70 -1.90 5.35 6.87
CA GLU A 70 -3.32 5.19 7.07
C GLU A 70 -3.93 4.69 5.76
N LEU A 71 -4.65 3.59 5.81
CA LEU A 71 -5.31 2.99 4.66
C LEU A 71 -6.82 3.21 4.78
N SER A 72 -7.45 3.58 3.69
CA SER A 72 -8.89 3.76 3.62
C SER A 72 -9.51 2.65 2.79
N TYR A 73 -10.37 1.85 3.39
CA TYR A 73 -11.11 0.76 2.73
C TYR A 73 -12.55 1.21 2.52
N SER A 74 -13.04 1.11 1.30
CA SER A 74 -14.39 1.53 0.96
C SER A 74 -15.04 0.64 -0.09
N TYR A 75 -16.38 0.56 -0.01
CA TYR A 75 -17.21 -0.16 -0.97
C TYR A 75 -18.59 0.45 -0.95
N VAL A 76 -19.25 0.51 -2.12
CA VAL A 76 -20.58 1.10 -2.23
C VAL A 76 -21.57 0.38 -1.33
N GLY A 77 -22.29 1.12 -0.47
CA GLY A 77 -23.24 0.56 0.48
C GLY A 77 -22.65 0.14 1.82
N PHE A 78 -21.35 0.39 2.02
CA PHE A 78 -20.65 0.03 3.25
C PHE A 78 -19.99 1.25 3.90
N GLU A 79 -19.85 1.23 5.21
CA GLU A 79 -19.13 2.26 5.93
C GLU A 79 -17.64 2.18 5.64
N LYS A 80 -17.04 3.33 5.38
CA LYS A 80 -15.59 3.44 5.14
C LYS A 80 -14.84 3.08 6.42
N LYS A 81 -13.76 2.32 6.27
CA LYS A 81 -12.90 1.92 7.38
C LYS A 81 -11.48 2.39 7.16
N SER A 82 -10.92 3.07 8.15
CA SER A 82 -9.52 3.50 8.13
C SER A 82 -8.71 2.61 9.07
N ILE A 83 -7.58 2.12 8.58
CA ILE A 83 -6.66 1.26 9.33
C ILE A 83 -5.26 1.83 9.23
N ARG A 84 -4.59 2.01 10.35
CA ARG A 84 -3.19 2.42 10.41
C ARG A 84 -2.30 1.19 10.44
N ILE A 85 -1.31 1.13 9.55
CA ILE A 85 -0.34 0.04 9.49
C ILE A 85 1.09 0.57 9.51
N GLU A 86 1.98 -0.21 10.08
CA GLU A 86 3.41 -0.01 9.97
C GLU A 86 3.95 -1.05 8.99
N LEU A 87 4.31 -0.60 7.78
CA LEU A 87 4.74 -1.46 6.70
C LEU A 87 6.27 -1.57 6.68
N ASN A 88 6.79 -2.58 7.35
CA ASN A 88 8.23 -2.87 7.42
C ASN A 88 8.56 -4.31 7.00
N LYS A 89 7.57 -5.02 6.51
CA LYS A 89 7.64 -6.38 5.96
C LYS A 89 6.41 -6.62 5.11
N ASN A 90 6.37 -7.71 4.36
CA ASN A 90 5.16 -8.13 3.67
C ASN A 90 4.09 -8.54 4.69
N ILE A 91 2.89 -8.02 4.53
CA ILE A 91 1.78 -8.19 5.47
C ILE A 91 0.56 -8.72 4.73
N GLN A 92 -0.11 -9.71 5.32
CA GLN A 92 -1.44 -10.13 4.90
C GLN A 92 -2.46 -9.56 5.88
N LEU A 93 -3.45 -8.83 5.35
CA LEU A 93 -4.48 -8.18 6.15
C LEU A 93 -5.83 -8.33 5.45
N ASP A 94 -6.69 -9.16 5.99
CA ASP A 94 -8.09 -9.27 5.57
C ASP A 94 -8.89 -8.22 6.35
N VAL A 95 -9.78 -7.53 5.65
CA VAL A 95 -10.56 -6.44 6.23
C VAL A 95 -12.05 -6.71 6.01
N GLU A 96 -12.82 -6.55 7.08
CA GLU A 96 -14.27 -6.68 7.05
C GLU A 96 -14.91 -5.29 7.13
N LEU A 97 -15.90 -5.04 6.26
CA LEU A 97 -16.66 -3.78 6.28
C LEU A 97 -18.07 -4.00 6.79
N ASP A 98 -18.60 -3.00 7.49
CA ASP A 98 -19.97 -2.94 7.95
C ASP A 98 -20.86 -2.28 6.91
N ALA A 99 -22.01 -2.87 6.62
CA ALA A 99 -22.98 -2.25 5.73
C ALA A 99 -23.53 -0.95 6.36
N GLU A 100 -23.82 0.03 5.52
CA GLU A 100 -24.48 1.25 5.96
C GLU A 100 -25.88 0.91 6.49
N GLY A 101 -26.19 1.50 7.66
CA GLY A 101 -27.48 1.29 8.33
C GLY A 101 -28.62 2.12 7.80
#